data_8b5f870b68b93d336ca5da5e7c72ebed
#
_entry.id   8b5f870b68b93d336ca5da5e7c72ebed
#
_cell.length_a   1.000
_cell.length_b   1.000
_cell.length_c   1.000
_cell.angle_alpha   90.00
_cell.angle_beta   90.00
_cell.angle_gamma   90.00
#
_symmetry.space_group_name_H-M   'P 1'
#
loop_
_entity.id
_entity.type
_entity.pdbx_description
1 polymer ?
#
loop_
_entity_poly.entity_id
_entity_poly.type
_entity_poly.pdbx_seq_one_letter_code
_entity_poly.pdbx_strand_id
1 'polypeptide(L)'
;MDFIFHADDYGITPEQSRRILECCDGYPGGAGLLNSLSILAGSPRFEECARLLDGRPDGLHVGVHLNFVEGPCCADPAVVPLLVDEKGMFKLGYGGLLAGSWGARSAELRRQLTVEAGAQIARVVGRFPELAGHLRVDGHQHTQLIPAVFDATLEAVRRSGCTLEYLRIPAEPTGAYLRSGVAGTVRPVNWVKHALLNALWRRDRRVLAASGLPSYERVSAVFCGVLFSGHMDQRRVSCVLPALTDEARRRDMSLELLFHPGRVASATECLNPALPGFVEFSCGEGRDVEHDALRSEELRASFEAVCG
;
A
#
# COMPACT_ATOMS: atom_id res chain seq x y z
N MET A 1 11.30 -5.14 -17.37
CA MET A 1 9.97 -4.86 -16.75
C MET A 1 9.77 -5.91 -15.66
N ASP A 2 9.55 -5.46 -14.43
CA ASP A 2 9.36 -6.36 -13.30
C ASP A 2 7.87 -6.43 -12.95
N PHE A 3 7.45 -7.58 -12.43
CA PHE A 3 6.13 -7.78 -11.86
C PHE A 3 6.22 -7.75 -10.34
N ILE A 4 5.39 -6.91 -9.72
CA ILE A 4 5.32 -6.72 -8.28
C ILE A 4 3.95 -7.25 -7.82
N PHE A 5 3.94 -8.44 -7.25
CA PHE A 5 2.79 -8.97 -6.53
C PHE A 5 2.91 -8.53 -5.08
N HIS A 6 2.12 -7.54 -4.70
CA HIS A 6 2.28 -6.84 -3.43
C HIS A 6 1.15 -7.13 -2.44
N ALA A 7 1.50 -7.25 -1.16
CA ALA A 7 0.55 -7.31 -0.06
C ALA A 7 0.62 -6.08 0.84
N ASP A 8 -0.51 -5.43 1.03
CA ASP A 8 -0.69 -4.37 2.02
C ASP A 8 -1.02 -4.93 3.41
N ASP A 9 -1.02 -4.03 4.40
CA ASP A 9 -1.48 -4.26 5.79
C ASP A 9 -0.69 -5.31 6.57
N TYR A 10 0.56 -5.63 6.18
CA TYR A 10 1.39 -6.53 6.97
C TYR A 10 1.64 -5.95 8.36
N GLY A 11 1.42 -6.76 9.40
CA GLY A 11 1.76 -6.36 10.76
C GLY A 11 0.57 -6.02 11.65
N ILE A 12 -0.68 -6.26 11.26
CA ILE A 12 -1.84 -6.11 12.15
C ILE A 12 -1.78 -7.12 13.29
N THR A 13 -1.60 -8.41 12.97
CA THR A 13 -1.34 -9.47 13.94
C THR A 13 -0.30 -10.46 13.41
N PRO A 14 0.41 -11.22 14.29
CA PRO A 14 1.33 -12.26 13.84
C PRO A 14 0.65 -13.35 13.01
N GLU A 15 -0.59 -13.69 13.30
CA GLU A 15 -1.37 -14.68 12.55
C GLU A 15 -1.68 -14.19 11.14
N GLN A 16 -2.23 -12.97 11.02
CA GLN A 16 -2.48 -12.31 9.75
C GLN A 16 -1.18 -12.18 8.92
N SER A 17 -0.08 -11.83 9.56
CA SER A 17 1.23 -11.69 8.92
C SER A 17 1.76 -13.03 8.38
N ARG A 18 1.59 -14.15 9.11
CA ARG A 18 1.93 -15.48 8.59
C ARG A 18 1.10 -15.86 7.38
N ARG A 19 -0.21 -15.56 7.40
CA ARG A 19 -1.09 -15.80 6.25
C ARG A 19 -0.63 -15.04 5.00
N ILE A 20 -0.10 -13.82 5.15
CA ILE A 20 0.51 -13.08 4.05
C ILE A 20 1.77 -13.79 3.54
N LEU A 21 2.66 -14.21 4.45
CA LEU A 21 3.91 -14.89 4.08
C LEU A 21 3.69 -16.26 3.43
N GLU A 22 2.59 -16.94 3.72
CA GLU A 22 2.20 -18.18 3.01
C GLU A 22 2.00 -17.97 1.50
N CYS A 23 1.78 -16.72 1.05
CA CYS A 23 1.69 -16.38 -0.37
C CYS A 23 3.06 -16.16 -1.04
N CYS A 24 4.17 -16.20 -0.29
CA CYS A 24 5.52 -16.07 -0.82
C CYS A 24 6.08 -17.45 -1.19
N ASP A 25 6.61 -17.59 -2.38
CA ASP A 25 7.43 -18.75 -2.73
C ASP A 25 8.74 -18.73 -1.93
N GLY A 26 9.20 -19.90 -1.44
CA GLY A 26 10.39 -20.02 -0.60
C GLY A 26 10.20 -19.70 0.88
N TYR A 27 9.03 -19.22 1.34
CA TYR A 27 8.70 -19.15 2.76
C TYR A 27 8.31 -20.56 3.28
N PRO A 28 8.65 -20.97 4.51
CA PRO A 28 8.28 -22.28 5.04
C PRO A 28 6.77 -22.53 4.97
N GLY A 29 6.35 -23.51 4.16
CA GLY A 29 4.95 -23.81 3.87
C GLY A 29 4.27 -22.82 2.90
N GLY A 30 5.01 -21.84 2.38
CA GLY A 30 4.52 -20.88 1.39
C GLY A 30 4.58 -21.43 -0.03
N ALA A 31 3.62 -21.00 -0.83
CA ALA A 31 3.59 -21.21 -2.28
C ALA A 31 2.72 -20.12 -2.90
N GLY A 32 3.26 -19.27 -3.72
CA GLY A 32 2.49 -18.18 -4.33
C GLY A 32 3.36 -17.22 -5.13
N LEU A 33 2.74 -16.16 -5.58
CA LEU A 33 3.39 -15.16 -6.44
C LEU A 33 3.87 -13.93 -5.66
N LEU A 34 3.58 -13.82 -4.36
CA LEU A 34 3.90 -12.63 -3.57
C LEU A 34 5.42 -12.42 -3.48
N ASN A 35 5.89 -11.28 -3.94
CA ASN A 35 7.30 -10.88 -3.91
C ASN A 35 7.54 -9.50 -3.27
N SER A 36 6.48 -8.87 -2.78
CA SER A 36 6.57 -7.56 -2.12
C SER A 36 5.49 -7.42 -1.07
N LEU A 37 5.80 -6.75 0.04
CA LEU A 37 4.84 -6.38 1.08
C LEU A 37 5.22 -5.06 1.72
N SER A 38 4.27 -4.42 2.40
CA SER A 38 4.54 -3.23 3.20
C SER A 38 4.00 -3.37 4.63
N ILE A 39 4.85 -2.98 5.61
CA ILE A 39 4.60 -3.17 7.04
C ILE A 39 4.05 -1.90 7.68
N LEU A 40 3.03 -2.07 8.51
CA LEU A 40 2.41 -1.04 9.35
C LEU A 40 3.29 -0.69 10.55
N ALA A 41 4.07 0.39 10.44
CA ALA A 41 4.97 0.83 11.50
C ALA A 41 4.25 1.14 12.82
N GLY A 42 3.03 1.71 12.77
CA GLY A 42 2.23 2.07 13.94
C GLY A 42 1.57 0.90 14.66
N SER A 43 1.67 -0.33 14.15
CA SER A 43 1.04 -1.48 14.80
C SER A 43 1.58 -1.72 16.21
N PRO A 44 0.70 -1.99 17.20
CA PRO A 44 1.11 -2.45 18.52
C PRO A 44 1.87 -3.79 18.48
N ARG A 45 1.68 -4.58 17.43
CA ARG A 45 2.32 -5.88 17.21
C ARG A 45 3.53 -5.80 16.25
N PHE A 46 3.99 -4.58 15.95
CA PHE A 46 5.08 -4.36 14.98
C PHE A 46 6.29 -5.28 15.20
N GLU A 47 6.81 -5.35 16.43
CA GLU A 47 8.00 -6.13 16.73
C GLU A 47 7.78 -7.65 16.59
N GLU A 48 6.59 -8.13 16.94
CA GLU A 48 6.22 -9.54 16.79
C GLU A 48 6.12 -9.93 15.31
N CYS A 49 5.48 -9.07 14.50
CA CYS A 49 5.31 -9.29 13.07
C CYS A 49 6.65 -9.11 12.32
N ALA A 50 7.45 -8.11 12.69
CA ALA A 50 8.75 -7.86 12.08
C ALA A 50 9.72 -9.04 12.26
N ARG A 51 9.67 -9.74 13.42
CA ARG A 51 10.49 -10.96 13.64
C ARG A 51 10.17 -12.08 12.66
N LEU A 52 8.95 -12.17 12.14
CA LEU A 52 8.60 -13.16 11.11
C LEU A 52 9.31 -12.92 9.76
N LEU A 53 9.81 -11.70 9.55
CA LEU A 53 10.58 -11.33 8.37
C LEU A 53 12.07 -11.61 8.49
N ASP A 54 12.57 -12.02 9.66
CA ASP A 54 14.00 -12.34 9.85
C ASP A 54 14.45 -13.54 9.00
N GLY A 55 13.52 -14.44 8.67
CA GLY A 55 13.74 -15.58 7.78
C GLY A 55 13.04 -15.46 6.41
N ARG A 56 12.78 -14.24 5.96
CA ARG A 56 12.09 -14.01 4.69
C ARG A 56 12.86 -14.56 3.49
N PRO A 57 12.17 -15.01 2.44
CA PRO A 57 12.83 -15.45 1.20
C PRO A 57 13.68 -14.35 0.56
N ASP A 58 14.78 -14.73 -0.04
CA ASP A 58 15.56 -13.82 -0.88
C ASP A 58 14.67 -13.26 -2.01
N GLY A 59 14.75 -11.96 -2.25
CA GLY A 59 13.94 -11.27 -3.25
C GLY A 59 12.55 -10.81 -2.78
N LEU A 60 12.13 -11.10 -1.53
CA LEU A 60 10.94 -10.48 -0.96
C LEU A 60 11.23 -9.02 -0.58
N HIS A 61 10.65 -8.09 -1.31
CA HIS A 61 10.74 -6.67 -1.03
C HIS A 61 9.86 -6.28 0.15
N VAL A 62 10.44 -5.53 1.11
CA VAL A 62 9.72 -4.98 2.26
C VAL A 62 9.66 -3.47 2.11
N GLY A 63 8.46 -2.90 2.27
CA GLY A 63 8.20 -1.46 2.23
C GLY A 63 7.60 -0.93 3.52
N VAL A 64 7.49 0.40 3.60
CA VAL A 64 6.80 1.12 4.68
C VAL A 64 5.36 1.39 4.25
N HIS A 65 4.40 0.81 4.96
CA HIS A 65 2.98 1.09 4.77
C HIS A 65 2.58 2.31 5.62
N LEU A 66 2.67 3.50 5.04
CA LEU A 66 2.34 4.73 5.75
C LEU A 66 0.85 4.77 6.11
N ASN A 67 0.56 4.96 7.38
CA ASN A 67 -0.80 5.01 7.91
C ASN A 67 -1.03 6.31 8.69
N PHE A 68 -2.16 6.98 8.40
CA PHE A 68 -2.57 8.24 9.04
C PHE A 68 -4.04 8.24 9.43
N VAL A 69 -4.72 7.09 9.37
CA VAL A 69 -6.18 7.02 9.44
C VAL A 69 -6.72 6.05 10.48
N GLU A 70 -5.94 5.05 10.89
CA GLU A 70 -6.36 4.12 11.95
C GLU A 70 -5.19 3.68 12.84
N GLY A 71 -5.51 3.27 14.07
CA GLY A 71 -4.51 2.82 15.03
C GLY A 71 -3.66 3.95 15.62
N PRO A 72 -2.59 3.61 16.35
CA PRO A 72 -1.73 4.59 17.01
C PRO A 72 -0.68 5.19 16.07
N CYS A 73 -0.25 6.43 16.38
CA CYS A 73 0.86 7.07 15.70
C CYS A 73 2.23 6.51 16.16
N CYS A 74 3.27 6.77 15.37
CA CYS A 74 4.67 6.47 15.71
C CYS A 74 5.38 7.66 16.34
N ALA A 75 5.01 8.89 15.98
CA ALA A 75 5.56 10.10 16.56
C ALA A 75 5.00 10.35 17.98
N ASP A 76 5.68 11.21 18.75
CA ASP A 76 5.13 11.68 20.03
C ASP A 76 3.77 12.39 19.78
N PRO A 77 2.66 11.92 20.39
CA PRO A 77 1.34 12.53 20.23
C PRO A 77 1.32 14.04 20.50
N ALA A 78 2.19 14.54 21.40
CA ALA A 78 2.28 15.95 21.73
C ALA A 78 2.78 16.81 20.55
N VAL A 79 3.50 16.25 19.58
CA VAL A 79 4.00 16.98 18.40
C VAL A 79 3.12 16.83 17.16
N VAL A 80 2.13 15.93 17.22
CA VAL A 80 1.18 15.67 16.11
C VAL A 80 -0.31 15.80 16.54
N PRO A 81 -0.69 16.77 17.38
CA PRO A 81 -2.04 16.85 17.99
C PRO A 81 -3.17 17.08 16.98
N LEU A 82 -2.89 17.50 15.74
CA LEU A 82 -3.91 17.57 14.70
C LEU A 82 -4.29 16.18 14.19
N LEU A 83 -3.35 15.24 14.17
CA LEU A 83 -3.53 13.91 13.60
C LEU A 83 -4.22 12.94 14.55
N VAL A 84 -3.94 13.07 15.87
CA VAL A 84 -4.32 12.07 16.87
C VAL A 84 -5.18 12.65 17.99
N ASP A 85 -5.86 11.77 18.70
CA ASP A 85 -6.57 12.05 19.94
C ASP A 85 -5.63 11.99 21.17
N GLU A 86 -6.20 12.15 22.36
CA GLU A 86 -5.47 12.12 23.64
C GLU A 86 -4.79 10.78 23.94
N LYS A 87 -5.23 9.70 23.25
CA LYS A 87 -4.65 8.35 23.36
C LYS A 87 -3.60 8.07 22.29
N GLY A 88 -3.28 9.05 21.42
CA GLY A 88 -2.37 8.88 20.31
C GLY A 88 -2.97 8.13 19.12
N MET A 89 -4.29 7.94 19.06
CA MET A 89 -4.98 7.25 17.97
C MET A 89 -5.35 8.24 16.85
N PHE A 90 -5.14 7.85 15.58
CA PHE A 90 -5.52 8.69 14.44
C PHE A 90 -7.03 8.97 14.44
N LYS A 91 -7.39 10.25 14.20
CA LYS A 91 -8.78 10.73 14.33
C LYS A 91 -9.37 11.38 13.09
N LEU A 92 -8.56 11.72 12.07
CA LEU A 92 -9.05 12.52 10.94
C LEU A 92 -9.78 11.69 9.87
N GLY A 93 -9.37 10.44 9.65
CA GLY A 93 -9.82 9.64 8.52
C GLY A 93 -9.47 10.25 7.15
N TYR A 94 -9.79 9.54 6.05
CA TYR A 94 -9.47 9.98 4.70
C TYR A 94 -10.08 11.36 4.35
N GLY A 95 -11.38 11.53 4.65
CA GLY A 95 -12.09 12.79 4.35
C GLY A 95 -11.55 13.99 5.11
N GLY A 96 -11.18 13.81 6.37
CA GLY A 96 -10.59 14.87 7.20
C GLY A 96 -9.21 15.30 6.71
N LEU A 97 -8.37 14.35 6.32
CA LEU A 97 -7.06 14.63 5.71
C LEU A 97 -7.20 15.36 4.37
N LEU A 98 -8.15 14.92 3.53
CA LEU A 98 -8.42 15.53 2.23
C LEU A 98 -8.89 16.98 2.41
N ALA A 99 -9.91 17.22 3.24
CA ALA A 99 -10.42 18.57 3.52
C ALA A 99 -9.35 19.46 4.17
N GLY A 100 -8.57 18.91 5.10
CA GLY A 100 -7.47 19.61 5.79
C GLY A 100 -6.35 20.07 4.85
N SER A 101 -6.20 19.43 3.68
CA SER A 101 -5.17 19.80 2.70
C SER A 101 -5.31 21.24 2.18
N TRP A 102 -6.51 21.81 2.22
CA TRP A 102 -6.79 23.19 1.76
C TRP A 102 -7.31 24.10 2.87
N GLY A 103 -7.39 23.61 4.11
CA GLY A 103 -7.88 24.39 5.26
C GLY A 103 -6.87 25.42 5.74
N ALA A 104 -7.33 26.32 6.62
CA ALA A 104 -6.49 27.37 7.22
C ALA A 104 -5.26 26.83 7.97
N ARG A 105 -5.31 25.59 8.44
CA ARG A 105 -4.19 24.88 9.11
C ARG A 105 -3.45 23.90 8.23
N SER A 106 -3.58 23.98 6.89
CA SER A 106 -2.96 23.03 5.96
C SER A 106 -1.42 22.96 6.09
N ALA A 107 -0.76 24.09 6.34
CA ALA A 107 0.69 24.12 6.57
C ALA A 107 1.08 23.35 7.85
N GLU A 108 0.34 23.53 8.93
CA GLU A 108 0.58 22.83 10.19
C GLU A 108 0.22 21.34 10.06
N LEU A 109 -0.87 21.00 9.38
CA LEU A 109 -1.24 19.62 9.08
C LEU A 109 -0.09 18.91 8.32
N ARG A 110 0.42 19.55 7.26
CA ARG A 110 1.54 18.99 6.49
C ARG A 110 2.80 18.82 7.34
N ARG A 111 3.11 19.79 8.22
CA ARG A 111 4.25 19.67 9.14
C ARG A 111 4.10 18.44 10.03
N GLN A 112 2.93 18.23 10.63
CA GLN A 112 2.68 17.09 11.51
C GLN A 112 2.68 15.75 10.74
N LEU A 113 2.10 15.71 9.55
CA LEU A 113 2.18 14.54 8.66
C LEU A 113 3.63 14.20 8.29
N THR A 114 4.49 15.21 8.05
CA THR A 114 5.92 14.98 7.78
C THR A 114 6.63 14.35 8.99
N VAL A 115 6.33 14.81 10.19
CA VAL A 115 6.90 14.25 11.43
C VAL A 115 6.46 12.80 11.60
N GLU A 116 5.18 12.52 11.42
CA GLU A 116 4.63 11.17 11.56
C GLU A 116 5.17 10.22 10.47
N ALA A 117 5.17 10.63 9.21
CA ALA A 117 5.76 9.83 8.13
C ALA A 117 7.25 9.51 8.39
N GLY A 118 8.00 10.51 8.85
CA GLY A 118 9.40 10.34 9.24
C GLY A 118 9.58 9.34 10.38
N ALA A 119 8.71 9.37 11.39
CA ALA A 119 8.74 8.43 12.51
C ALA A 119 8.42 6.99 12.06
N GLN A 120 7.44 6.82 11.15
CA GLN A 120 7.11 5.51 10.58
C GLN A 120 8.28 4.95 9.75
N ILE A 121 8.87 5.75 8.87
CA ILE A 121 10.05 5.37 8.08
C ILE A 121 11.20 4.99 9.02
N ALA A 122 11.51 5.84 10.01
CA ALA A 122 12.60 5.61 10.93
C ALA A 122 12.42 4.32 11.75
N ARG A 123 11.18 3.99 12.16
CA ARG A 123 10.88 2.75 12.88
C ARG A 123 11.14 1.51 12.03
N VAL A 124 10.69 1.51 10.76
CA VAL A 124 10.88 0.37 9.85
C VAL A 124 12.35 0.23 9.46
N VAL A 125 13.02 1.32 9.08
CA VAL A 125 14.45 1.31 8.72
C VAL A 125 15.32 0.99 9.94
N GLY A 126 14.94 1.42 11.15
CA GLY A 126 15.63 1.04 12.38
C GLY A 126 15.58 -0.47 12.64
N ARG A 127 14.49 -1.14 12.26
CA ARG A 127 14.34 -2.60 12.37
C ARG A 127 15.00 -3.36 11.22
N PHE A 128 15.04 -2.77 10.03
CA PHE A 128 15.59 -3.33 8.78
C PHE A 128 16.55 -2.31 8.14
N PRO A 129 17.79 -2.18 8.65
CA PRO A 129 18.73 -1.13 8.22
C PRO A 129 19.09 -1.18 6.73
N GLU A 130 19.03 -2.36 6.12
CA GLU A 130 19.28 -2.55 4.68
C GLU A 130 18.30 -1.76 3.81
N LEU A 131 17.09 -1.50 4.30
CA LEU A 131 16.08 -0.73 3.57
C LEU A 131 16.46 0.75 3.39
N ALA A 132 17.46 1.25 4.12
CA ALA A 132 17.93 2.63 3.91
C ALA A 132 18.48 2.86 2.49
N GLY A 133 19.04 1.83 1.85
CA GLY A 133 19.50 1.87 0.47
C GLY A 133 18.40 1.61 -0.58
N HIS A 134 17.25 1.07 -0.15
CA HIS A 134 16.20 0.54 -1.03
C HIS A 134 14.81 0.86 -0.47
N LEU A 135 14.57 2.12 -0.07
CA LEU A 135 13.32 2.52 0.57
C LEU A 135 12.14 2.39 -0.39
N ARG A 136 11.16 1.60 0.01
CA ARG A 136 9.88 1.42 -0.68
C ARG A 136 8.77 1.98 0.21
N VAL A 137 7.89 2.81 -0.37
CA VAL A 137 6.84 3.52 0.37
C VAL A 137 5.51 3.40 -0.37
N ASP A 138 4.50 3.07 0.37
CA ASP A 138 3.09 3.16 -0.06
C ASP A 138 2.22 3.70 1.08
N GLY A 139 0.91 3.59 0.99
CA GLY A 139 0.07 4.18 2.04
C GLY A 139 -1.28 3.48 2.18
N HIS A 140 -1.63 3.29 3.43
CA HIS A 140 -2.88 2.71 3.87
C HIS A 140 -4.06 3.51 3.32
N GLN A 141 -5.06 2.80 2.75
CA GLN A 141 -6.18 3.41 2.02
C GLN A 141 -5.78 4.37 0.89
N HIS A 142 -4.58 4.24 0.36
CA HIS A 142 -4.06 5.14 -0.68
C HIS A 142 -4.04 6.62 -0.25
N THR A 143 -3.93 6.88 1.05
CA THR A 143 -3.87 8.23 1.62
C THR A 143 -2.67 9.03 1.12
N GLN A 144 -1.62 8.37 0.65
CA GLN A 144 -0.43 9.03 0.11
C GLN A 144 -0.72 9.95 -1.10
N LEU A 145 -1.86 9.82 -1.81
CA LEU A 145 -2.26 10.77 -2.86
C LEU A 145 -3.07 11.97 -2.35
N ILE A 146 -3.41 12.03 -1.06
CA ILE A 146 -4.01 13.24 -0.48
C ILE A 146 -2.95 14.35 -0.48
N PRO A 147 -3.23 15.56 -1.01
CA PRO A 147 -2.20 16.58 -1.25
C PRO A 147 -1.28 16.89 -0.08
N ALA A 148 -1.82 17.07 1.12
CA ALA A 148 -0.99 17.33 2.31
C ALA A 148 -0.16 16.11 2.72
N VAL A 149 -0.69 14.89 2.53
CA VAL A 149 0.01 13.63 2.82
C VAL A 149 1.10 13.40 1.78
N PHE A 150 0.81 13.65 0.49
CA PHE A 150 1.79 13.49 -0.58
C PHE A 150 3.01 14.39 -0.38
N ASP A 151 2.77 15.69 -0.16
CA ASP A 151 3.83 16.65 0.10
C ASP A 151 4.65 16.26 1.34
N ALA A 152 3.98 15.81 2.41
CA ALA A 152 4.61 15.37 3.65
C ALA A 152 5.44 14.09 3.46
N THR A 153 4.93 13.12 2.68
CA THR A 153 5.64 11.88 2.37
C THR A 153 6.95 12.15 1.61
N LEU A 154 6.91 12.98 0.56
CA LEU A 154 8.12 13.34 -0.19
C LEU A 154 9.14 14.05 0.70
N GLU A 155 8.69 14.94 1.58
CA GLU A 155 9.58 15.65 2.50
C GLU A 155 10.16 14.70 3.57
N ALA A 156 9.37 13.75 4.10
CA ALA A 156 9.84 12.75 5.04
C ALA A 156 10.89 11.82 4.40
N VAL A 157 10.65 11.36 3.18
CA VAL A 157 11.62 10.58 2.41
C VAL A 157 12.94 11.35 2.23
N ARG A 158 12.88 12.62 1.82
CA ARG A 158 14.09 13.45 1.67
C ARG A 158 14.86 13.63 2.98
N ARG A 159 14.14 13.82 4.09
CA ARG A 159 14.76 14.00 5.43
C ARG A 159 15.30 12.71 6.02
N SER A 160 14.78 11.56 5.62
CA SER A 160 15.26 10.26 6.13
C SER A 160 16.70 9.94 5.72
N GLY A 161 17.20 10.56 4.65
CA GLY A 161 18.50 10.22 4.06
C GLY A 161 18.52 8.86 3.33
N CYS A 162 17.38 8.18 3.25
CA CYS A 162 17.26 6.91 2.55
C CYS A 162 17.22 7.11 1.02
N THR A 163 17.64 6.09 0.29
CA THR A 163 17.50 6.06 -1.18
C THR A 163 16.12 5.53 -1.54
N LEU A 164 15.28 6.38 -2.14
CA LEU A 164 13.95 5.98 -2.60
C LEU A 164 14.08 5.05 -3.82
N GLU A 165 13.66 3.80 -3.66
CA GLU A 165 13.57 2.81 -4.73
C GLU A 165 12.16 2.77 -5.32
N TYR A 166 11.14 2.82 -4.46
CA TYR A 166 9.76 2.67 -4.89
C TYR A 166 8.79 3.59 -4.13
N LEU A 167 7.90 4.25 -4.86
CA LEU A 167 6.78 5.02 -4.35
C LEU A 167 5.51 4.60 -5.09
N ARG A 168 4.58 3.96 -4.41
CA ARG A 168 3.31 3.56 -5.02
C ARG A 168 2.48 4.76 -5.43
N ILE A 169 2.06 4.75 -6.68
CA ILE A 169 1.08 5.68 -7.24
C ILE A 169 -0.14 4.88 -7.70
N PRO A 170 -1.22 4.80 -6.90
CA PRO A 170 -2.40 3.98 -7.19
C PRO A 170 -3.34 4.65 -8.22
N ALA A 171 -2.76 5.07 -9.35
CA ALA A 171 -3.47 5.66 -10.49
C ALA A 171 -3.58 4.63 -11.61
N GLU A 172 -4.71 3.94 -11.67
CA GLU A 172 -4.92 2.81 -12.61
C GLU A 172 -5.26 3.27 -14.02
N PRO A 173 -4.77 2.56 -15.05
CA PRO A 173 -5.09 2.86 -16.45
C PRO A 173 -6.48 2.34 -16.84
N THR A 174 -7.49 3.20 -16.85
CA THR A 174 -8.89 2.88 -17.21
C THR A 174 -9.01 2.05 -18.49
N GLY A 175 -8.18 2.37 -19.50
CA GLY A 175 -8.22 1.69 -20.81
C GLY A 175 -7.90 0.19 -20.73
N ALA A 176 -7.11 -0.27 -19.77
CA ALA A 176 -6.81 -1.70 -19.60
C ALA A 176 -8.07 -2.48 -19.20
N TYR A 177 -8.85 -1.95 -18.26
CA TYR A 177 -10.09 -2.58 -17.78
C TYR A 177 -11.20 -2.58 -18.83
N LEU A 178 -11.27 -1.54 -19.67
CA LEU A 178 -12.23 -1.50 -20.76
C LEU A 178 -11.88 -2.53 -21.86
N ARG A 179 -10.62 -2.64 -22.22
CA ARG A 179 -10.17 -3.61 -23.25
C ARG A 179 -10.29 -5.07 -22.81
N SER A 180 -10.10 -5.35 -21.53
CA SER A 180 -10.21 -6.71 -20.99
C SER A 180 -11.64 -7.20 -20.77
N GLY A 181 -12.63 -6.35 -20.97
CA GLY A 181 -14.06 -6.69 -20.79
C GLY A 181 -14.52 -6.85 -19.35
N VAL A 182 -13.65 -6.60 -18.35
CA VAL A 182 -13.98 -6.76 -16.92
C VAL A 182 -14.57 -5.52 -16.27
N ALA A 183 -14.66 -4.41 -16.97
CA ALA A 183 -15.16 -3.13 -16.43
C ALA A 183 -16.56 -3.25 -15.80
N GLY A 184 -17.44 -4.09 -16.36
CA GLY A 184 -18.78 -4.35 -15.82
C GLY A 184 -18.81 -5.14 -14.50
N THR A 185 -17.71 -5.74 -14.08
CA THR A 185 -17.61 -6.47 -12.80
C THR A 185 -17.12 -5.59 -11.66
N VAL A 186 -16.69 -4.36 -11.96
CA VAL A 186 -16.19 -3.40 -10.97
C VAL A 186 -17.35 -2.77 -10.20
N ARG A 187 -17.22 -2.71 -8.87
CA ARG A 187 -18.22 -2.06 -8.01
C ARG A 187 -18.26 -0.55 -8.30
N PRO A 188 -19.46 0.08 -8.36
CA PRO A 188 -19.57 1.52 -8.64
C PRO A 188 -18.73 2.42 -7.73
N VAL A 189 -18.65 2.09 -6.44
CA VAL A 189 -17.83 2.83 -5.46
C VAL A 189 -16.34 2.81 -5.82
N ASN A 190 -15.84 1.73 -6.40
CA ASN A 190 -14.44 1.63 -6.80
C ASN A 190 -14.13 2.50 -8.04
N TRP A 191 -15.11 2.71 -8.94
CA TRP A 191 -14.98 3.71 -10.00
C TRP A 191 -14.87 5.12 -9.46
N VAL A 192 -15.60 5.46 -8.39
CA VAL A 192 -15.49 6.78 -7.73
C VAL A 192 -14.12 6.94 -7.10
N LYS A 193 -13.64 5.92 -6.36
CA LYS A 193 -12.27 5.92 -5.79
C LYS A 193 -11.21 6.09 -6.88
N HIS A 194 -11.29 5.31 -7.94
CA HIS A 194 -10.40 5.38 -9.09
C HIS A 194 -10.37 6.79 -9.71
N ALA A 195 -11.53 7.39 -9.95
CA ALA A 195 -11.62 8.75 -10.52
C ALA A 195 -10.97 9.78 -9.58
N LEU A 196 -11.21 9.68 -8.27
CA LEU A 196 -10.60 10.56 -7.26
C LEU A 196 -9.09 10.42 -7.26
N LEU A 197 -8.55 9.20 -7.15
CA LEU A 197 -7.10 8.96 -7.11
C LEU A 197 -6.40 9.44 -8.38
N ASN A 198 -6.99 9.17 -9.56
CA ASN A 198 -6.45 9.69 -10.81
C ASN A 198 -6.51 11.22 -10.90
N ALA A 199 -7.52 11.87 -10.31
CA ALA A 199 -7.60 13.33 -10.26
C ALA A 199 -6.53 13.91 -9.32
N LEU A 200 -6.33 13.32 -8.14
CA LEU A 200 -5.28 13.73 -7.19
C LEU A 200 -3.89 13.56 -7.80
N TRP A 201 -3.64 12.45 -8.49
CA TRP A 201 -2.37 12.19 -9.16
C TRP A 201 -2.00 13.26 -10.20
N ARG A 202 -2.96 13.88 -10.88
CA ARG A 202 -2.65 14.98 -11.82
C ARG A 202 -1.94 16.16 -11.16
N ARG A 203 -2.29 16.47 -9.92
CA ARG A 203 -1.58 17.48 -9.11
C ARG A 203 -0.26 16.95 -8.62
N ASP A 204 -0.26 15.77 -8.03
CA ASP A 204 0.89 15.19 -7.32
C ASP A 204 2.04 14.85 -8.25
N ARG A 205 1.75 14.49 -9.50
CA ARG A 205 2.77 14.30 -10.54
C ARG A 205 3.65 15.53 -10.74
N ARG A 206 3.07 16.73 -10.68
CA ARG A 206 3.84 17.98 -10.80
C ARG A 206 4.70 18.22 -9.56
N VAL A 207 4.19 17.87 -8.40
CA VAL A 207 4.91 18.02 -7.13
C VAL A 207 6.09 17.05 -7.10
N LEU A 208 5.88 15.78 -7.48
CA LEU A 208 6.96 14.80 -7.59
C LEU A 208 8.06 15.26 -8.56
N ALA A 209 7.67 15.74 -9.73
CA ALA A 209 8.63 16.24 -10.73
C ALA A 209 9.48 17.43 -10.23
N ALA A 210 8.93 18.24 -9.31
CA ALA A 210 9.62 19.39 -8.72
C ALA A 210 10.37 19.06 -7.40
N SER A 211 10.24 17.83 -6.87
CA SER A 211 10.73 17.47 -5.54
C SER A 211 12.23 17.22 -5.43
N GLY A 212 12.91 17.00 -6.56
CA GLY A 212 14.30 16.55 -6.60
C GLY A 212 14.49 15.04 -6.34
N LEU A 213 13.40 14.30 -6.10
CA LEU A 213 13.40 12.83 -6.06
C LEU A 213 13.41 12.25 -7.48
N PRO A 214 13.72 10.96 -7.66
CA PRO A 214 13.67 10.32 -8.98
C PRO A 214 12.28 10.45 -9.64
N SER A 215 12.25 10.40 -11.00
CA SER A 215 11.00 10.57 -11.75
C SER A 215 10.01 9.42 -11.48
N TYR A 216 8.72 9.68 -11.73
CA TYR A 216 7.65 8.71 -11.57
C TYR A 216 7.95 7.37 -12.26
N GLU A 217 8.45 7.43 -13.49
CA GLU A 217 8.72 6.25 -14.31
C GLU A 217 9.83 5.37 -13.71
N ARG A 218 10.71 5.95 -12.89
CA ARG A 218 11.82 5.24 -12.24
C ARG A 218 11.46 4.66 -10.89
N VAL A 219 10.55 5.29 -10.15
CA VAL A 219 10.26 4.91 -8.75
C VAL A 219 8.85 4.36 -8.56
N SER A 220 8.08 4.15 -9.64
CA SER A 220 6.72 3.62 -9.52
C SER A 220 6.45 2.56 -10.58
N ALA A 221 5.23 2.04 -10.59
CA ALA A 221 4.77 1.02 -11.50
C ALA A 221 3.41 1.40 -12.11
N VAL A 222 3.03 0.77 -13.21
CA VAL A 222 1.62 0.68 -13.61
C VAL A 222 0.90 -0.11 -12.53
N PHE A 223 -0.21 0.41 -12.05
CA PHE A 223 -0.85 -0.08 -10.84
C PHE A 223 -2.19 -0.77 -11.14
N CYS A 224 -2.48 -1.83 -10.38
CA CYS A 224 -3.76 -2.53 -10.34
C CYS A 224 -4.09 -2.93 -8.89
N GLY A 225 -5.26 -2.56 -8.36
CA GLY A 225 -5.71 -2.91 -7.00
C GLY A 225 -6.89 -2.09 -6.49
N VAL A 226 -7.14 -0.88 -7.03
CA VAL A 226 -8.26 -0.03 -6.60
C VAL A 226 -9.59 -0.52 -7.16
N LEU A 227 -9.65 -0.78 -8.47
CA LEU A 227 -10.90 -1.16 -9.13
C LEU A 227 -11.43 -2.51 -8.66
N PHE A 228 -10.55 -3.43 -8.30
CA PHE A 228 -10.93 -4.73 -7.75
C PHE A 228 -10.70 -4.85 -6.23
N SER A 229 -10.50 -3.75 -5.51
CA SER A 229 -10.24 -3.76 -4.06
C SER A 229 -11.25 -4.63 -3.30
N GLY A 230 -10.74 -5.59 -2.51
CA GLY A 230 -11.50 -6.62 -1.78
C GLY A 230 -12.02 -7.77 -2.66
N HIS A 231 -11.63 -7.82 -3.94
CA HIS A 231 -12.06 -8.82 -4.92
C HIS A 231 -10.99 -9.08 -6.00
N MET A 232 -9.72 -9.06 -5.63
CA MET A 232 -8.59 -9.40 -6.49
C MET A 232 -8.50 -10.94 -6.66
N ASP A 233 -9.58 -11.57 -7.16
CA ASP A 233 -9.59 -13.00 -7.46
C ASP A 233 -8.80 -13.33 -8.73
N GLN A 234 -8.37 -14.59 -8.84
CA GLN A 234 -7.55 -15.07 -9.95
C GLN A 234 -8.17 -14.79 -11.32
N ARG A 235 -9.49 -14.94 -11.47
CA ARG A 235 -10.18 -14.73 -12.75
C ARG A 235 -10.14 -13.29 -13.22
N ARG A 236 -10.46 -12.33 -12.30
CA ARG A 236 -10.43 -10.89 -12.64
C ARG A 236 -9.02 -10.44 -12.97
N VAL A 237 -8.04 -10.86 -12.15
CA VAL A 237 -6.64 -10.52 -12.37
C VAL A 237 -6.14 -11.12 -13.68
N SER A 238 -6.36 -12.41 -13.95
CA SER A 238 -5.95 -13.06 -15.20
C SER A 238 -6.56 -12.38 -16.44
N CYS A 239 -7.81 -11.93 -16.37
CA CYS A 239 -8.45 -11.22 -17.48
C CYS A 239 -7.83 -9.84 -17.79
N VAL A 240 -7.42 -9.08 -16.77
CA VAL A 240 -6.87 -7.73 -16.97
C VAL A 240 -5.36 -7.73 -17.18
N LEU A 241 -4.66 -8.76 -16.72
CA LEU A 241 -3.20 -8.87 -16.71
C LEU A 241 -2.54 -8.61 -18.08
N PRO A 242 -3.00 -9.19 -19.21
CA PRO A 242 -2.40 -8.91 -20.52
C PRO A 242 -2.46 -7.43 -20.89
N ALA A 243 -3.61 -6.79 -20.70
CA ALA A 243 -3.80 -5.38 -21.04
C ALA A 243 -2.98 -4.42 -20.15
N LEU A 244 -2.75 -4.79 -18.88
CA LEU A 244 -1.89 -4.05 -17.95
C LEU A 244 -0.41 -4.26 -18.29
N THR A 245 -0.03 -5.48 -18.67
CA THR A 245 1.33 -5.80 -19.11
C THR A 245 1.71 -5.00 -20.36
N ASP A 246 0.80 -4.90 -21.35
CA ASP A 246 1.00 -4.07 -22.53
C ASP A 246 1.13 -2.59 -22.17
N GLU A 247 0.38 -2.10 -21.19
CA GLU A 247 0.47 -0.75 -20.70
C GLU A 247 1.82 -0.47 -20.03
N ALA A 248 2.29 -1.39 -19.19
CA ALA A 248 3.56 -1.30 -18.51
C ALA A 248 4.74 -1.31 -19.52
N ARG A 249 4.71 -2.23 -20.48
CA ARG A 249 5.69 -2.30 -21.58
C ARG A 249 5.75 -1.00 -22.39
N ARG A 250 4.57 -0.43 -22.75
CA ARG A 250 4.53 0.85 -23.50
C ARG A 250 5.11 2.03 -22.72
N ARG A 251 5.04 2.00 -21.39
CA ARG A 251 5.57 3.06 -20.51
C ARG A 251 7.01 2.80 -20.06
N ASP A 252 7.57 1.65 -20.37
CA ASP A 252 8.84 1.16 -19.83
C ASP A 252 8.86 1.18 -18.30
N MET A 253 7.79 0.66 -17.69
CA MET A 253 7.59 0.63 -16.25
C MET A 253 7.33 -0.80 -15.77
N SER A 254 7.55 -1.06 -14.49
CA SER A 254 7.08 -2.27 -13.81
C SER A 254 5.55 -2.29 -13.71
N LEU A 255 4.97 -3.47 -13.39
CA LEU A 255 3.55 -3.65 -13.11
C LEU A 255 3.36 -4.12 -11.67
N GLU A 256 2.60 -3.36 -10.89
CA GLU A 256 2.19 -3.74 -9.53
C GLU A 256 0.76 -4.23 -9.51
N LEU A 257 0.57 -5.41 -8.91
CA LEU A 257 -0.71 -6.03 -8.59
C LEU A 257 -0.85 -6.06 -7.07
N LEU A 258 -1.77 -5.28 -6.52
CA LEU A 258 -1.97 -5.13 -5.09
C LEU A 258 -3.04 -6.10 -4.57
N PHE A 259 -2.71 -6.81 -3.50
CA PHE A 259 -3.59 -7.69 -2.77
C PHE A 259 -3.58 -7.39 -1.28
N HIS A 260 -4.61 -7.85 -0.56
CA HIS A 260 -4.73 -7.78 0.89
C HIS A 260 -4.96 -9.19 1.47
N PRO A 261 -4.03 -10.14 1.28
CA PRO A 261 -4.17 -11.48 1.87
C PRO A 261 -4.04 -11.41 3.39
N GLY A 262 -4.51 -12.43 4.08
CA GLY A 262 -4.36 -12.49 5.53
C GLY A 262 -5.52 -11.80 6.27
N ARG A 263 -6.55 -12.58 6.56
CA ARG A 263 -7.70 -12.15 7.34
C ARG A 263 -7.35 -12.02 8.83
N VAL A 264 -7.81 -10.95 9.48
CA VAL A 264 -7.74 -10.80 10.94
C VAL A 264 -8.85 -11.63 11.59
N ALA A 265 -8.54 -12.36 12.64
CA ALA A 265 -9.46 -13.35 13.23
C ALA A 265 -10.66 -12.70 13.94
N SER A 266 -10.47 -11.55 14.57
CA SER A 266 -11.55 -10.86 15.29
C SER A 266 -11.44 -9.35 15.22
N ALA A 267 -12.57 -8.67 15.41
CA ALA A 267 -12.65 -7.21 15.45
C ALA A 267 -11.75 -6.59 16.53
N THR A 268 -11.55 -7.28 17.65
CA THR A 268 -10.73 -6.79 18.78
C THR A 268 -9.23 -6.78 18.48
N GLU A 269 -8.82 -7.49 17.44
CA GLU A 269 -7.42 -7.56 16.99
C GLU A 269 -7.08 -6.55 15.88
N CYS A 270 -8.11 -5.87 15.31
CA CYS A 270 -7.90 -4.79 14.36
C CYS A 270 -7.19 -3.59 15.01
N LEU A 271 -6.50 -2.77 14.21
CA LEU A 271 -5.78 -1.59 14.70
C LEU A 271 -6.69 -0.57 15.40
N ASN A 272 -7.92 -0.47 14.94
CA ASN A 272 -8.96 0.34 15.59
C ASN A 272 -10.32 -0.37 15.55
N PRO A 273 -10.67 -1.15 16.59
CA PRO A 273 -11.96 -1.85 16.68
C PRO A 273 -13.20 -0.94 16.66
N ALA A 274 -13.01 0.37 16.93
CA ALA A 274 -14.12 1.33 16.93
C ALA A 274 -14.50 1.84 15.52
N LEU A 275 -13.76 1.45 14.49
CA LEU A 275 -14.01 1.85 13.11
C LEU A 275 -14.59 0.68 12.29
N PRO A 276 -15.95 0.55 12.17
CA PRO A 276 -16.58 -0.62 11.57
C PRO A 276 -16.11 -0.93 10.14
N GLY A 277 -15.86 0.08 9.32
CA GLY A 277 -15.42 -0.11 7.94
C GLY A 277 -14.03 -0.75 7.83
N PHE A 278 -13.11 -0.45 8.76
CA PHE A 278 -11.80 -1.11 8.81
C PHE A 278 -11.93 -2.54 9.34
N VAL A 279 -12.76 -2.74 10.36
CA VAL A 279 -13.04 -4.08 10.90
C VAL A 279 -13.65 -4.99 9.82
N GLU A 280 -14.66 -4.50 9.10
CA GLU A 280 -15.29 -5.25 8.01
C GLU A 280 -14.27 -5.63 6.92
N PHE A 281 -13.40 -4.71 6.53
CA PHE A 281 -12.36 -4.98 5.53
C PHE A 281 -11.29 -5.94 6.05
N SER A 282 -10.82 -5.77 7.29
CA SER A 282 -9.74 -6.59 7.87
C SER A 282 -10.19 -8.01 8.23
N CYS A 283 -11.45 -8.17 8.66
CA CYS A 283 -12.02 -9.46 9.02
C CYS A 283 -12.85 -10.09 7.87
N GLY A 284 -12.94 -9.44 6.71
CA GLY A 284 -13.77 -9.88 5.60
C GLY A 284 -13.21 -11.07 4.82
N GLU A 285 -14.11 -11.86 4.22
CA GLU A 285 -13.77 -13.03 3.39
C GLU A 285 -12.98 -12.65 2.11
N GLY A 286 -13.05 -11.39 1.67
CA GLY A 286 -12.27 -10.90 0.53
C GLY A 286 -10.77 -11.14 0.68
N ARG A 287 -10.27 -11.12 1.93
CA ARG A 287 -8.85 -11.40 2.21
C ARG A 287 -8.47 -12.87 1.98
N ASP A 288 -9.41 -13.80 2.23
CA ASP A 288 -9.20 -15.22 1.91
C ASP A 288 -9.23 -15.44 0.39
N VAL A 289 -10.13 -14.75 -0.34
CA VAL A 289 -10.17 -14.78 -1.81
C VAL A 289 -8.86 -14.28 -2.41
N GLU A 290 -8.30 -13.19 -1.88
CA GLU A 290 -7.04 -12.62 -2.37
C GLU A 290 -5.81 -13.48 -1.99
N HIS A 291 -5.85 -14.13 -0.82
CA HIS A 291 -4.87 -15.13 -0.41
C HIS A 291 -4.85 -16.33 -1.39
N ASP A 292 -6.03 -16.89 -1.68
CA ASP A 292 -6.15 -18.04 -2.57
C ASP A 292 -5.77 -17.69 -4.00
N ALA A 293 -6.10 -16.47 -4.45
CA ALA A 293 -5.71 -15.97 -5.78
C ALA A 293 -4.18 -15.94 -5.96
N LEU A 294 -3.44 -15.42 -4.99
CA LEU A 294 -1.96 -15.37 -5.04
C LEU A 294 -1.31 -16.75 -5.09
N ARG A 295 -1.98 -17.78 -4.57
CA ARG A 295 -1.50 -19.16 -4.50
C ARG A 295 -2.05 -20.05 -5.63
N SER A 296 -2.94 -19.52 -6.47
CA SER A 296 -3.59 -20.30 -7.52
C SER A 296 -2.67 -20.63 -8.69
N GLU A 297 -2.77 -21.85 -9.19
CA GLU A 297 -2.08 -22.26 -10.42
C GLU A 297 -2.61 -21.49 -11.65
N GLU A 298 -3.89 -21.12 -11.63
CA GLU A 298 -4.51 -20.35 -12.72
C GLU A 298 -3.87 -18.97 -12.88
N LEU A 299 -3.65 -18.24 -11.77
CA LEU A 299 -2.97 -16.94 -11.83
C LEU A 299 -1.50 -17.09 -12.20
N ARG A 300 -0.82 -18.13 -11.70
CA ARG A 300 0.56 -18.44 -12.06
C ARG A 300 0.70 -18.71 -13.55
N ALA A 301 -0.16 -19.56 -14.13
CA ALA A 301 -0.15 -19.86 -15.56
C ALA A 301 -0.44 -18.61 -16.40
N SER A 302 -1.37 -17.76 -15.96
CA SER A 302 -1.69 -16.47 -16.62
C SER A 302 -0.50 -15.51 -16.58
N PHE A 303 0.24 -15.48 -15.49
CA PHE A 303 1.45 -14.68 -15.33
C PHE A 303 2.57 -15.20 -16.25
N GLU A 304 2.83 -16.50 -16.26
CA GLU A 304 3.84 -17.12 -17.14
C GLU A 304 3.54 -16.85 -18.62
N ALA A 305 2.27 -16.89 -19.01
CA ALA A 305 1.85 -16.60 -20.38
C ALA A 305 2.12 -15.15 -20.83
N VAL A 306 2.16 -14.18 -19.92
CA VAL A 306 2.51 -12.79 -20.28
C VAL A 306 4.00 -12.49 -20.13
N CYS A 307 4.78 -13.36 -19.46
CA CYS A 307 6.24 -13.25 -19.34
C CYS A 307 6.98 -13.84 -20.54
N GLY A 308 6.42 -14.87 -21.19
CA GLY A 308 6.95 -15.49 -22.40
C GLY A 308 6.62 -14.69 -23.64
#